data_c99f8daea3e61c4dc49d7f87bc40a999
#
_entry.id   c99f8daea3e61c4dc49d7f87bc40a999
#
_cell.length_a   1.000
_cell.length_b   1.000
_cell.length_c   1.000
_cell.angle_alpha   90.00
_cell.angle_beta   90.00
_cell.angle_gamma   90.00
#
_symmetry.space_group_name_H-M   'P 1'
#
loop_
_entity.id
_entity.type
_entity.pdbx_description
1 polymer ?
#
loop_
_entity_poly.entity_id
_entity_poly.type
_entity_poly.pdbx_seq_one_letter_code
_entity_poly.pdbx_strand_id
1 'polypeptide(L)'
;MDQCMVIVSTKRPIHYMAKSEYFENKKVAWFFKAAGCIPVNRNGKDTEAKDAATEVLQAQGALGIFPEGTRNKTEDLLMPFKFGAVSLAKKNNALVIPVGVSGDYKFRPKNLVARIGEPIDVSEMDLEEANEKLHKAVETLILENLKEGNGSEQDFERAKHSGLL
;
A
#
# COMPACT_ATOMS: atom_id res chain seq x y z
N MET A 1 7.40 5.62 -5.86
CA MET A 1 7.21 7.01 -5.39
C MET A 1 6.00 7.18 -4.49
N ASP A 2 5.00 6.28 -4.55
CA ASP A 2 3.81 6.26 -3.68
C ASP A 2 4.15 6.28 -2.20
N GLN A 3 5.19 5.54 -1.84
CA GLN A 3 5.74 5.49 -0.48
C GLN A 3 6.11 6.89 0.05
N CYS A 4 6.73 7.72 -0.79
CA CYS A 4 7.17 9.05 -0.39
C CYS A 4 5.99 9.99 -0.08
N MET A 5 4.87 9.85 -0.82
CA MET A 5 3.68 10.67 -0.59
C MET A 5 3.06 10.39 0.77
N VAL A 6 2.93 9.10 1.13
CA VAL A 6 2.36 8.71 2.42
C VAL A 6 3.29 9.07 3.58
N ILE A 7 4.62 8.91 3.40
CA ILE A 7 5.62 9.30 4.41
C ILE A 7 5.56 10.79 4.72
N VAL A 8 5.40 11.64 3.71
CA VAL A 8 5.34 13.11 3.89
C VAL A 8 4.04 13.54 4.58
N SER A 9 2.97 12.74 4.43
CA SER A 9 1.65 13.03 5.01
C SER A 9 1.51 12.64 6.48
N THR A 10 2.48 11.95 7.07
CA THR A 10 2.43 11.50 8.45
C THR A 10 3.70 11.84 9.21
N LYS A 11 3.57 12.14 10.52
CA LYS A 11 4.71 12.35 11.42
C LYS A 11 5.28 11.03 11.98
N ARG A 12 4.61 9.89 11.72
CA ARG A 12 5.05 8.57 12.19
C ARG A 12 5.94 7.92 11.13
N PRO A 13 7.07 7.30 11.52
CA PRO A 13 7.86 6.51 10.59
C PRO A 13 7.04 5.32 10.09
N ILE A 14 7.02 5.13 8.76
CA ILE A 14 6.33 4.01 8.13
C ILE A 14 7.38 3.02 7.61
N HIS A 15 7.32 1.79 8.08
CA HIS A 15 8.17 0.69 7.65
C HIS A 15 7.54 0.00 6.44
N TYR A 16 8.15 0.15 5.26
CA TYR A 16 7.63 -0.47 4.04
C TYR A 16 8.23 -1.85 3.80
N MET A 17 7.39 -2.77 3.35
CA MET A 17 7.84 -4.06 2.83
C MET A 17 8.38 -3.88 1.42
N ALA A 18 9.68 -4.14 1.20
CA ALA A 18 10.36 -3.96 -0.06
C ALA A 18 11.02 -5.26 -0.54
N LYS A 19 11.14 -5.44 -1.86
CA LYS A 19 11.79 -6.62 -2.45
C LYS A 19 13.20 -6.82 -1.91
N SER A 20 13.55 -8.06 -1.51
CA SER A 20 14.88 -8.43 -0.98
C SER A 20 16.02 -8.07 -1.92
N GLU A 21 15.80 -8.13 -3.25
CA GLU A 21 16.80 -7.78 -4.27
C GLU A 21 17.31 -6.32 -4.15
N TYR A 22 16.49 -5.39 -3.61
CA TYR A 22 16.97 -4.03 -3.36
C TYR A 22 18.00 -3.94 -2.25
N PHE A 23 18.08 -4.95 -1.39
CA PHE A 23 19.05 -5.02 -0.30
C PHE A 23 20.36 -5.71 -0.71
N GLU A 24 20.41 -6.36 -1.87
CA GLU A 24 21.63 -6.98 -2.43
C GLU A 24 22.58 -5.92 -3.00
N ASN A 25 22.06 -4.83 -3.54
CA ASN A 25 22.88 -3.74 -4.07
C ASN A 25 23.34 -2.81 -2.93
N LYS A 26 24.64 -2.90 -2.60
CA LYS A 26 25.25 -2.12 -1.49
C LYS A 26 24.99 -0.61 -1.56
N LYS A 27 24.87 -0.03 -2.78
CA LYS A 27 24.62 1.41 -2.98
C LYS A 27 23.21 1.85 -2.61
N VAL A 28 22.23 0.94 -2.66
CA VAL A 28 20.82 1.22 -2.38
C VAL A 28 20.39 0.61 -1.04
N ALA A 29 21.03 -0.47 -0.63
CA ALA A 29 20.71 -1.22 0.59
C ALA A 29 20.76 -0.34 1.85
N TRP A 30 21.77 0.53 1.96
CA TRP A 30 21.88 1.44 3.10
C TRP A 30 20.67 2.38 3.21
N PHE A 31 20.16 2.87 2.05
CA PHE A 31 18.98 3.74 2.00
C PHE A 31 17.73 3.01 2.48
N PHE A 32 17.46 1.79 1.96
CA PHE A 32 16.31 1.01 2.39
C PHE A 32 16.38 0.61 3.87
N LYS A 33 17.59 0.28 4.37
CA LYS A 33 17.82 0.00 5.78
C LYS A 33 17.61 1.25 6.65
N ALA A 34 18.17 2.39 6.26
CA ALA A 34 18.00 3.66 6.97
C ALA A 34 16.54 4.13 6.97
N ALA A 35 15.79 3.84 5.90
CA ALA A 35 14.35 4.09 5.82
C ALA A 35 13.50 3.07 6.61
N GLY A 36 14.13 2.10 7.30
CA GLY A 36 13.43 1.07 8.07
C GLY A 36 12.61 0.11 7.22
N CYS A 37 12.98 -0.07 5.93
CA CYS A 37 12.26 -1.00 5.05
C CYS A 37 12.56 -2.46 5.43
N ILE A 38 11.53 -3.30 5.41
CA ILE A 38 11.59 -4.74 5.67
C ILE A 38 11.82 -5.46 4.34
N PRO A 39 12.93 -6.24 4.19
CA PRO A 39 13.15 -7.04 2.99
C PRO A 39 12.13 -8.18 2.91
N VAL A 40 11.54 -8.41 1.73
CA VAL A 40 10.59 -9.50 1.48
C VAL A 40 11.04 -10.36 0.32
N ASN A 41 11.16 -11.64 0.58
CA ASN A 41 11.36 -12.64 -0.45
C ASN A 41 9.99 -13.10 -0.98
N ARG A 42 9.72 -12.80 -2.26
CA ARG A 42 8.41 -13.12 -2.88
C ARG A 42 8.31 -14.55 -3.41
N ASN A 43 9.40 -15.32 -3.38
CA ASN A 43 9.49 -16.65 -3.98
C ASN A 43 9.08 -17.78 -3.02
N GLY A 44 8.54 -17.46 -1.83
CA GLY A 44 8.16 -18.47 -0.85
C GLY A 44 7.41 -17.92 0.36
N LYS A 45 7.26 -18.76 1.38
CA LYS A 45 6.77 -18.34 2.70
C LYS A 45 7.90 -17.60 3.42
N ASP A 46 7.89 -16.28 3.35
CA ASP A 46 8.85 -15.44 4.05
C ASP A 46 8.39 -15.22 5.49
N THR A 47 8.87 -16.07 6.39
CA THR A 47 8.59 -15.98 7.83
C THR A 47 9.33 -14.81 8.46
N GLU A 48 10.58 -14.56 8.06
CA GLU A 48 11.42 -13.47 8.60
C GLU A 48 10.78 -12.11 8.35
N ALA A 49 10.29 -11.87 7.14
CA ALA A 49 9.59 -10.61 6.82
C ALA A 49 8.30 -10.45 7.63
N LYS A 50 7.56 -11.54 7.89
CA LYS A 50 6.35 -11.51 8.71
C LYS A 50 6.66 -11.25 10.18
N ASP A 51 7.73 -11.82 10.69
CA ASP A 51 8.16 -11.64 12.07
C ASP A 51 8.65 -10.21 12.28
N ALA A 52 9.48 -9.67 11.39
CA ALA A 52 9.89 -8.27 11.41
C ALA A 52 8.69 -7.29 11.32
N ALA A 53 7.71 -7.59 10.46
CA ALA A 53 6.48 -6.80 10.37
C ALA A 53 5.66 -6.88 11.67
N THR A 54 5.60 -8.04 12.30
CA THR A 54 4.93 -8.24 13.59
C THR A 54 5.62 -7.44 14.69
N GLU A 55 6.95 -7.44 14.76
CA GLU A 55 7.72 -6.65 15.72
C GLU A 55 7.43 -5.14 15.59
N VAL A 56 7.39 -4.62 14.36
CA VAL A 56 7.02 -3.21 14.11
C VAL A 56 5.63 -2.90 14.64
N LEU A 57 4.64 -3.74 14.39
CA LEU A 57 3.26 -3.52 14.85
C LEU A 57 3.14 -3.64 16.37
N GLN A 58 3.81 -4.60 16.99
CA GLN A 58 3.84 -4.76 18.46
C GLN A 58 4.52 -3.59 19.16
N ALA A 59 5.54 -2.99 18.52
CA ALA A 59 6.16 -1.76 18.97
C ALA A 59 5.33 -0.50 18.70
N GLN A 60 4.05 -0.65 18.34
CA GLN A 60 3.15 0.45 17.97
C GLN A 60 3.66 1.27 16.77
N GLY A 61 4.49 0.67 15.92
CA GLY A 61 4.96 1.26 14.67
C GLY A 61 3.89 1.25 13.58
N ALA A 62 4.20 1.83 12.43
CA ALA A 62 3.34 1.81 11.26
C ALA A 62 3.99 1.00 10.14
N LEU A 63 3.22 0.08 9.53
CA LEU A 63 3.66 -0.78 8.44
C LEU A 63 2.98 -0.36 7.14
N GLY A 64 3.77 -0.09 6.09
CA GLY A 64 3.28 0.21 4.75
C GLY A 64 3.30 -1.03 3.85
N ILE A 65 2.14 -1.40 3.32
CA ILE A 65 1.99 -2.56 2.44
C ILE A 65 1.24 -2.14 1.18
N PHE A 66 1.75 -2.58 0.02
CA PHE A 66 1.01 -2.55 -1.24
C PHE A 66 0.30 -3.89 -1.43
N PRO A 67 -1.03 -3.96 -1.22
CA PRO A 67 -1.72 -5.25 -1.13
C PRO A 67 -1.81 -5.98 -2.47
N GLU A 68 -1.68 -5.30 -3.61
CA GLU A 68 -1.57 -5.92 -4.93
C GLU A 68 -0.28 -6.78 -5.06
N GLY A 69 0.76 -6.45 -4.31
CA GLY A 69 2.03 -7.16 -4.25
C GLY A 69 2.91 -7.03 -5.50
N THR A 70 2.44 -6.36 -6.54
CA THR A 70 3.17 -6.06 -7.78
C THR A 70 2.65 -4.77 -8.40
N ARG A 71 3.33 -4.27 -9.43
CA ARG A 71 2.80 -3.17 -10.23
C ARG A 71 1.61 -3.64 -11.04
N ASN A 72 0.54 -2.87 -11.01
CA ASN A 72 -0.61 -3.11 -11.88
C ASN A 72 -0.21 -2.90 -13.35
N LYS A 73 -0.34 -3.96 -14.15
CA LYS A 73 -0.11 -3.97 -15.60
C LYS A 73 -1.40 -4.27 -16.37
N THR A 74 -2.52 -4.37 -15.66
CA THR A 74 -3.83 -4.61 -16.24
C THR A 74 -4.49 -3.29 -16.65
N GLU A 75 -5.63 -3.40 -17.30
CA GLU A 75 -6.48 -2.26 -17.64
C GLU A 75 -7.45 -1.91 -16.53
N ASP A 76 -7.52 -2.72 -15.45
CA ASP A 76 -8.34 -2.46 -14.29
C ASP A 76 -7.73 -1.38 -13.39
N LEU A 77 -8.58 -0.64 -12.67
CA LEU A 77 -8.14 0.41 -11.75
C LEU A 77 -7.27 -0.17 -10.63
N LEU A 78 -7.67 -1.29 -10.07
CA LEU A 78 -6.95 -2.04 -9.04
C LEU A 78 -6.92 -3.53 -9.39
N MET A 79 -5.81 -4.18 -9.09
CA MET A 79 -5.72 -5.64 -9.11
C MET A 79 -6.33 -6.22 -7.83
N PRO A 80 -6.69 -7.52 -7.83
CA PRO A 80 -7.09 -8.20 -6.61
C PRO A 80 -6.02 -8.09 -5.50
N PHE A 81 -6.45 -7.80 -4.29
CA PHE A 81 -5.56 -7.67 -3.14
C PHE A 81 -5.19 -9.04 -2.58
N LYS A 82 -3.92 -9.19 -2.18
CA LYS A 82 -3.43 -10.35 -1.43
C LYS A 82 -3.79 -10.19 0.04
N PHE A 83 -4.07 -11.28 0.72
CA PHE A 83 -4.47 -11.30 2.14
C PHE A 83 -3.39 -10.85 3.13
N GLY A 84 -2.15 -10.58 2.68
CA GLY A 84 -1.03 -10.26 3.54
C GLY A 84 -1.27 -9.07 4.47
N ALA A 85 -1.88 -8.00 3.98
CA ALA A 85 -2.16 -6.81 4.77
C ALA A 85 -3.17 -7.08 5.89
N VAL A 86 -4.33 -7.63 5.54
CA VAL A 86 -5.40 -7.92 6.51
C VAL A 86 -5.04 -9.05 7.49
N SER A 87 -4.27 -10.05 7.02
CA SER A 87 -3.78 -11.13 7.85
C SER A 87 -2.79 -10.65 8.92
N LEU A 88 -1.85 -9.77 8.56
CA LEU A 88 -0.92 -9.16 9.51
C LEU A 88 -1.65 -8.25 10.49
N ALA A 89 -2.60 -7.44 10.04
CA ALA A 89 -3.38 -6.56 10.88
C ALA A 89 -4.20 -7.36 11.90
N LYS A 90 -4.96 -8.38 11.45
CA LYS A 90 -5.76 -9.23 12.33
C LYS A 90 -4.90 -9.95 13.37
N LYS A 91 -3.78 -10.56 12.95
CA LYS A 91 -2.86 -11.28 13.86
C LYS A 91 -2.31 -10.38 14.97
N ASN A 92 -2.10 -9.10 14.70
CA ASN A 92 -1.48 -8.15 15.61
C ASN A 92 -2.46 -7.15 16.24
N ASN A 93 -3.78 -7.36 16.05
CA ASN A 93 -4.83 -6.45 16.52
C ASN A 93 -4.56 -4.99 16.13
N ALA A 94 -4.11 -4.79 14.88
CA ALA A 94 -3.77 -3.49 14.33
C ALA A 94 -4.87 -2.98 13.39
N LEU A 95 -5.10 -1.68 13.41
CA LEU A 95 -6.01 -1.03 12.46
C LEU A 95 -5.38 -0.98 11.05
N VAL A 96 -6.21 -1.15 10.03
CA VAL A 96 -5.83 -0.97 8.64
C VAL A 96 -6.28 0.41 8.17
N ILE A 97 -5.35 1.22 7.67
CA ILE A 97 -5.65 2.55 7.13
C ILE A 97 -5.54 2.48 5.61
N PRO A 98 -6.66 2.56 4.86
CA PRO A 98 -6.62 2.56 3.42
C PRO A 98 -6.04 3.87 2.89
N VAL A 99 -5.24 3.79 1.82
CA VAL A 99 -4.68 4.96 1.15
C VAL A 99 -4.86 4.81 -0.35
N GLY A 100 -5.58 5.73 -0.96
CA GLY A 100 -5.75 5.84 -2.41
C GLY A 100 -4.77 6.84 -3.00
N VAL A 101 -3.91 6.39 -3.92
CA VAL A 101 -2.95 7.24 -4.62
C VAL A 101 -3.31 7.30 -6.11
N SER A 102 -3.37 8.50 -6.66
CA SER A 102 -3.64 8.74 -8.08
C SER A 102 -2.74 9.85 -8.63
N GLY A 103 -2.51 9.86 -9.93
CA GLY A 103 -1.76 10.91 -10.62
C GLY A 103 -0.43 10.46 -11.23
N ASP A 104 0.27 11.41 -11.83
CA ASP A 104 1.50 11.18 -12.57
C ASP A 104 2.74 11.21 -11.65
N TYR A 105 3.63 10.24 -11.81
CA TYR A 105 4.93 10.18 -11.12
C TYR A 105 6.04 10.95 -11.89
N LYS A 106 5.74 12.12 -12.39
CA LYS A 106 6.70 13.01 -13.07
C LYS A 106 7.43 13.90 -12.07
N PHE A 107 8.52 14.51 -12.49
CA PHE A 107 9.19 15.52 -11.68
C PHE A 107 8.26 16.75 -11.51
N ARG A 108 7.90 17.12 -10.27
CA ARG A 108 6.90 18.15 -9.92
C ARG A 108 5.50 17.86 -10.51
N PRO A 109 4.85 16.75 -10.16
CA PRO A 109 3.52 16.45 -10.64
C PRO A 109 2.52 17.45 -10.03
N LYS A 110 1.56 17.91 -10.86
CA LYS A 110 0.50 18.81 -10.40
C LYS A 110 -0.75 18.05 -9.91
N ASN A 111 -0.86 16.78 -10.28
CA ASN A 111 -2.06 15.93 -10.12
C ASN A 111 -1.81 14.68 -9.28
N LEU A 112 -0.65 14.57 -8.61
CA LEU A 112 -0.35 13.44 -7.72
C LEU A 112 -0.96 13.70 -6.34
N VAL A 113 -1.94 12.88 -5.95
CA VAL A 113 -2.65 12.99 -4.68
C VAL A 113 -2.65 11.64 -3.97
N ALA A 114 -2.41 11.67 -2.66
CA ALA A 114 -2.63 10.55 -1.76
C ALA A 114 -3.75 10.92 -0.80
N ARG A 115 -4.84 10.15 -0.82
CA ARG A 115 -6.00 10.31 0.07
C ARG A 115 -5.97 9.20 1.11
N ILE A 116 -6.06 9.59 2.38
CA ILE A 116 -6.08 8.68 3.52
C ILE A 116 -7.53 8.50 3.94
N GLY A 117 -7.97 7.26 4.07
CA GLY A 117 -9.33 6.93 4.50
C GLY A 117 -9.42 6.63 5.99
N GLU A 118 -10.64 6.31 6.42
CA GLU A 118 -10.92 5.97 7.81
C GLU A 118 -10.29 4.63 8.20
N PRO A 119 -9.82 4.50 9.45
CA PRO A 119 -9.26 3.24 9.95
C PRO A 119 -10.31 2.12 9.92
N ILE A 120 -9.89 0.94 9.49
CA ILE A 120 -10.72 -0.27 9.45
C ILE A 120 -10.21 -1.22 10.54
N ASP A 121 -11.07 -1.57 11.48
CA ASP A 121 -10.85 -2.67 12.40
C ASP A 121 -11.23 -3.98 11.72
N VAL A 122 -10.28 -4.92 11.65
CA VAL A 122 -10.45 -6.22 11.00
C VAL A 122 -10.42 -7.38 11.99
N SER A 123 -10.41 -7.10 13.28
CA SER A 123 -10.25 -8.10 14.34
C SER A 123 -11.32 -9.20 14.31
N GLU A 124 -12.58 -8.79 14.12
CA GLU A 124 -13.75 -9.68 14.12
C GLU A 124 -14.16 -10.16 12.72
N MET A 125 -13.57 -9.62 11.64
CA MET A 125 -13.90 -9.99 10.27
C MET A 125 -13.17 -11.27 9.86
N ASP A 126 -13.76 -12.06 8.96
CA ASP A 126 -12.96 -13.05 8.23
C ASP A 126 -12.00 -12.37 7.23
N LEU A 127 -11.03 -13.13 6.70
CA LEU A 127 -9.99 -12.54 5.85
C LEU A 127 -10.54 -12.07 4.50
N GLU A 128 -11.55 -12.75 3.95
CA GLU A 128 -12.19 -12.40 2.70
C GLU A 128 -12.97 -11.09 2.84
N GLU A 129 -13.82 -10.99 3.86
CA GLU A 129 -14.57 -9.79 4.19
C GLU A 129 -13.65 -8.59 4.44
N ALA A 130 -12.62 -8.77 5.27
CA ALA A 130 -11.65 -7.72 5.56
C ALA A 130 -10.90 -7.23 4.31
N ASN A 131 -10.53 -8.17 3.42
CA ASN A 131 -9.81 -7.86 2.19
C ASN A 131 -10.69 -7.15 1.18
N GLU A 132 -11.94 -7.58 1.02
CA GLU A 132 -12.93 -6.94 0.15
C GLU A 132 -13.25 -5.50 0.63
N LYS A 133 -13.44 -5.34 1.94
CA LYS A 133 -13.67 -4.02 2.55
C LYS A 133 -12.50 -3.07 2.33
N LEU A 134 -11.26 -3.58 2.48
CA LEU A 134 -10.05 -2.80 2.21
C LEU A 134 -9.96 -2.41 0.73
N HIS A 135 -10.19 -3.37 -0.19
CA HIS A 135 -10.16 -3.12 -1.64
C HIS A 135 -11.15 -2.02 -2.02
N LYS A 136 -12.41 -2.15 -1.60
CA LYS A 136 -13.46 -1.18 -1.87
C LYS A 136 -13.16 0.21 -1.27
N ALA A 137 -12.57 0.26 -0.08
CA ALA A 137 -12.16 1.53 0.53
C ALA A 137 -11.08 2.23 -0.29
N VAL A 138 -10.03 1.51 -0.74
CA VAL A 138 -8.98 2.08 -1.58
C VAL A 138 -9.52 2.52 -2.94
N GLU A 139 -10.37 1.72 -3.57
CA GLU A 139 -11.05 2.05 -4.83
C GLU A 139 -11.84 3.35 -4.71
N THR A 140 -12.64 3.49 -3.66
CA THR A 140 -13.42 4.71 -3.38
C THR A 140 -12.52 5.94 -3.26
N LEU A 141 -11.42 5.85 -2.51
CA LEU A 141 -10.48 6.95 -2.33
C LEU A 141 -9.83 7.40 -3.65
N ILE A 142 -9.48 6.44 -4.52
CA ILE A 142 -8.94 6.74 -5.86
C ILE A 142 -10.02 7.43 -6.71
N LEU A 143 -11.24 6.91 -6.73
CA LEU A 143 -12.34 7.51 -7.48
C LEU A 143 -12.68 8.93 -7.02
N GLU A 144 -12.62 9.21 -5.72
CA GLU A 144 -12.78 10.57 -5.19
C GLU A 144 -11.69 11.51 -5.72
N ASN A 145 -10.43 11.06 -5.74
CA ASN A 145 -9.34 11.83 -6.33
C ASN A 145 -9.62 12.15 -7.81
N LEU A 146 -10.07 11.14 -8.59
CA LEU A 146 -10.37 11.31 -10.01
C LEU A 146 -11.52 12.29 -10.24
N LYS A 147 -12.59 12.22 -9.44
CA LYS A 147 -13.73 13.15 -9.50
C LYS A 147 -13.31 14.61 -9.23
N GLU A 148 -12.29 14.81 -8.42
CA GLU A 148 -11.70 16.13 -8.16
C GLU A 148 -10.69 16.57 -9.25
N GLY A 149 -10.51 15.78 -10.32
CA GLY A 149 -9.58 16.04 -11.41
C GLY A 149 -8.11 15.67 -11.09
N ASN A 150 -7.88 14.93 -10.02
CA ASN A 150 -6.56 14.50 -9.59
C ASN A 150 -6.29 13.06 -10.04
N GLY A 151 -5.70 12.89 -11.20
CA GLY A 151 -5.37 11.58 -11.76
C GLY A 151 -4.49 11.69 -12.99
N SER A 152 -3.80 10.61 -13.35
CA SER A 152 -3.15 10.46 -14.64
C SER A 152 -4.18 10.08 -15.71
N GLU A 153 -3.87 10.31 -16.97
CA GLU A 153 -4.70 9.82 -18.08
C GLU A 153 -4.97 8.31 -17.96
N GLN A 154 -3.95 7.57 -17.55
CA GLN A 154 -4.06 6.12 -17.33
C GLN A 154 -5.01 5.77 -16.19
N ASP A 155 -5.07 6.55 -15.10
CA ASP A 155 -6.00 6.31 -14.00
C ASP A 155 -7.45 6.50 -14.47
N PHE A 156 -7.72 7.53 -15.26
CA PHE A 156 -9.05 7.78 -15.83
C PHE A 156 -9.48 6.69 -16.81
N GLU A 157 -8.58 6.24 -17.69
CA GLU A 157 -8.90 5.16 -18.65
C GLU A 157 -9.17 3.84 -17.92
N ARG A 158 -8.41 3.51 -16.88
CA ARG A 158 -8.64 2.32 -16.07
C ARG A 158 -9.96 2.38 -15.32
N ALA A 159 -10.31 3.52 -14.76
CA ALA A 159 -11.59 3.68 -14.07
C ALA A 159 -12.78 3.52 -15.01
N LYS A 160 -12.69 4.02 -16.25
CA LYS A 160 -13.69 3.79 -17.29
C LYS A 160 -13.77 2.33 -17.71
N HIS A 161 -12.61 1.67 -17.94
CA HIS A 161 -12.57 0.25 -18.29
C HIS A 161 -13.23 -0.63 -17.22
N SER A 162 -13.00 -0.30 -15.96
CA SER A 162 -13.63 -0.99 -14.79
C SER A 162 -15.10 -0.63 -14.60
N GLY A 163 -15.68 0.27 -15.42
CA GLY A 163 -17.09 0.70 -15.30
C GLY A 163 -17.39 1.53 -14.06
N LEU A 164 -16.38 2.23 -13.51
CA LEU A 164 -16.46 3.03 -12.27
C LEU A 164 -16.62 4.53 -12.53
N LEU A 165 -16.38 4.97 -13.78
CA LEU A 165 -16.57 6.34 -14.27
C LEU A 165 -17.37 6.34 -15.58
#